data_0de6619a5d977bd8e12817557a9794a1
#
_entry.id   0de6619a5d977bd8e12817557a9794a1
#
_cell.length_a   1.000
_cell.length_b   1.000
_cell.length_c   1.000
_cell.angle_alpha   90.00
_cell.angle_beta   90.00
_cell.angle_gamma   90.00
#
_symmetry.space_group_name_H-M   'P 1'
#
loop_
_entity.id
_entity.type
_entity.pdbx_description
1 polymer ?
#
loop_
_entity_poly.entity_id
_entity_poly.type
_entity_poly.pdbx_seq_one_letter_code
_entity_poly.pdbx_strand_id
1 'polypeptide(L)'
;MGEGVLIKMTEQLELDKYVKKLKIIPFVKLFTYAQLKRITSLTDISFELNKDSKLQKEIGLKSISKSQLSRKLSDISPSIFEAVLRHLIQQVRQIYGVGKGNQKLRKLHLIDSSTITLSLKEHPWAPKNRFTSGIKLHTRVVFHDDVTYLDDLIITPARPSDVAQLDALLVNIPGTFHVFDRGYFDFKKFDRLCSEGIRFATRIKENTVVEVVEEVPVPKNSSILREAVVFLGKMKHPLRLIETVDSEGKQIQIIINDAKIPAEEVSAIYRDRWKIELFYKWMKQHTVLKTMYGKSQNAVHNQVYMAMISFCLTLLLQADSGFKGTLLVLKKHIAKFVLNTYPEFKKELFKPPSRSSAGRKRYDHEQVFKEIVMGVEAGEFRNN
;
A
#
# COMPACT_ATOMS: atom_id res chain seq x y z
N MET A 1 -11.21 3.16 -18.21
CA MET A 1 -11.35 1.87 -17.52
C MET A 1 -12.42 1.88 -16.41
N GLY A 2 -12.40 2.77 -15.43
CA GLY A 2 -13.44 2.82 -14.38
C GLY A 2 -14.66 3.70 -14.70
N GLU A 3 -14.63 4.49 -15.76
CA GLU A 3 -15.68 5.48 -16.07
C GLU A 3 -17.02 4.80 -16.41
N GLY A 4 -17.01 3.69 -17.14
CA GLY A 4 -18.25 2.97 -17.50
C GLY A 4 -18.99 2.38 -16.30
N VAL A 5 -18.27 1.90 -15.27
CA VAL A 5 -18.90 1.42 -14.02
C VAL A 5 -19.49 2.59 -13.25
N LEU A 6 -18.73 3.69 -13.15
CA LEU A 6 -19.18 4.88 -12.45
C LEU A 6 -20.42 5.50 -13.14
N ILE A 7 -20.47 5.50 -14.48
CA ILE A 7 -21.66 5.94 -15.24
C ILE A 7 -22.87 5.08 -14.90
N LYS A 8 -22.76 3.76 -15.00
CA LYS A 8 -23.85 2.83 -14.68
C LYS A 8 -24.35 3.01 -13.24
N MET A 9 -23.43 3.12 -12.27
CA MET A 9 -23.80 3.37 -10.87
C MET A 9 -24.49 4.72 -10.69
N THR A 10 -24.02 5.77 -11.39
CA THR A 10 -24.62 7.10 -11.34
C THR A 10 -26.05 7.10 -11.85
N GLU A 11 -26.32 6.37 -12.92
CA GLU A 11 -27.65 6.21 -13.51
C GLU A 11 -28.56 5.36 -12.61
N GLN A 12 -28.11 4.16 -12.21
CA GLN A 12 -28.90 3.23 -11.39
C GLN A 12 -29.27 3.79 -10.01
N LEU A 13 -28.36 4.54 -9.39
CA LEU A 13 -28.57 5.13 -8.05
C LEU A 13 -29.04 6.59 -8.10
N GLU A 14 -29.34 7.09 -9.30
CA GLU A 14 -29.76 8.49 -9.52
C GLU A 14 -28.88 9.52 -8.80
N LEU A 15 -27.54 9.28 -8.74
CA LEU A 15 -26.60 10.07 -7.92
C LEU A 15 -26.53 11.55 -8.32
N ASP A 16 -26.85 11.84 -9.55
CA ASP A 16 -26.85 13.20 -10.10
C ASP A 16 -28.27 13.79 -10.25
N LYS A 17 -29.31 13.10 -9.72
CA LYS A 17 -30.68 13.62 -9.72
C LYS A 17 -30.72 14.94 -8.96
N TYR A 18 -31.27 15.96 -9.59
CA TYR A 18 -31.32 17.34 -9.08
C TYR A 18 -29.97 18.03 -8.88
N VAL A 19 -28.82 17.41 -9.26
CA VAL A 19 -27.51 18.03 -9.15
C VAL A 19 -27.26 18.97 -10.34
N LYS A 20 -27.25 20.29 -10.08
CA LYS A 20 -27.11 21.31 -11.13
C LYS A 20 -25.68 21.50 -11.62
N LYS A 21 -24.69 21.41 -10.74
CA LYS A 21 -23.32 21.82 -11.07
C LYS A 21 -22.28 20.71 -10.92
N LEU A 22 -22.03 20.21 -9.72
CA LEU A 22 -20.99 19.24 -9.45
C LEU A 22 -21.52 17.81 -9.50
N LYS A 23 -21.62 17.27 -10.70
CA LYS A 23 -21.99 15.88 -10.95
C LYS A 23 -20.89 14.91 -10.47
N ILE A 24 -21.22 13.61 -10.34
CA ILE A 24 -20.33 12.60 -9.77
C ILE A 24 -19.07 12.40 -10.60
N ILE A 25 -19.18 12.35 -11.92
CA ILE A 25 -18.04 12.13 -12.81
C ILE A 25 -17.03 13.29 -12.76
N PRO A 26 -17.43 14.57 -12.95
CA PRO A 26 -16.57 15.73 -12.71
C PRO A 26 -15.95 15.74 -11.32
N PHE A 27 -16.69 15.36 -10.29
CA PHE A 27 -16.19 15.26 -8.92
C PHE A 27 -15.08 14.23 -8.80
N VAL A 28 -15.26 12.99 -9.27
CA VAL A 28 -14.26 11.93 -9.23
C VAL A 28 -13.02 12.30 -10.03
N LYS A 29 -13.19 12.84 -11.25
CA LYS A 29 -12.08 13.29 -12.10
C LYS A 29 -11.25 14.36 -11.38
N LEU A 30 -11.91 15.37 -10.78
CA LEU A 30 -11.23 16.47 -10.08
C LEU A 30 -10.45 15.99 -8.85
N PHE A 31 -11.03 15.11 -8.04
CA PHE A 31 -10.35 14.59 -6.86
C PHE A 31 -9.26 13.57 -7.21
N THR A 32 -9.41 12.79 -8.28
CA THR A 32 -8.33 11.96 -8.83
C THR A 32 -7.15 12.84 -9.29
N TYR A 33 -7.44 13.92 -10.02
CA TYR A 33 -6.43 14.93 -10.38
C TYR A 33 -5.74 15.49 -9.14
N ALA A 34 -6.49 15.88 -8.11
CA ALA A 34 -5.94 16.39 -6.86
C ALA A 34 -5.03 15.37 -6.14
N GLN A 35 -5.40 14.08 -6.12
CA GLN A 35 -4.54 13.01 -5.57
C GLN A 35 -3.25 12.83 -6.38
N LEU A 36 -3.33 12.86 -7.70
CA LEU A 36 -2.18 12.72 -8.58
C LEU A 36 -1.21 13.91 -8.47
N LYS A 37 -1.74 15.13 -8.40
CA LYS A 37 -0.98 16.37 -8.20
C LYS A 37 -0.59 16.64 -6.76
N ARG A 38 -1.13 15.86 -5.81
CA ARG A 38 -0.95 16.04 -4.36
C ARG A 38 -1.38 17.41 -3.86
N ILE A 39 -2.51 17.91 -4.35
CA ILE A 39 -3.11 19.14 -3.87
C ILE A 39 -3.73 18.87 -2.49
N THR A 40 -3.32 19.58 -1.46
CA THR A 40 -3.64 19.26 -0.07
C THR A 40 -4.82 20.02 0.52
N SER A 41 -5.40 20.99 -0.20
CA SER A 41 -6.56 21.73 0.28
C SER A 41 -7.65 21.88 -0.76
N LEU A 42 -8.91 21.95 -0.30
CA LEU A 42 -10.07 22.22 -1.16
C LEU A 42 -9.99 23.63 -1.78
N THR A 43 -9.30 24.54 -1.11
CA THR A 43 -9.08 25.91 -1.62
C THR A 43 -8.21 25.85 -2.87
N ASP A 44 -7.10 25.11 -2.83
CA ASP A 44 -6.19 24.99 -3.96
C ASP A 44 -6.83 24.19 -5.12
N ILE A 45 -7.62 23.14 -4.81
CA ILE A 45 -8.40 22.42 -5.84
C ILE A 45 -9.35 23.37 -6.56
N SER A 46 -10.09 24.20 -5.79
CA SER A 46 -10.99 25.20 -6.35
C SER A 46 -10.23 26.24 -7.18
N PHE A 47 -9.10 26.71 -6.68
CA PHE A 47 -8.27 27.72 -7.35
C PHE A 47 -7.70 27.21 -8.68
N GLU A 48 -7.11 25.99 -8.68
CA GLU A 48 -6.56 25.41 -9.91
C GLU A 48 -7.65 25.20 -10.97
N LEU A 49 -8.80 24.61 -10.60
CA LEU A 49 -9.88 24.44 -11.55
C LEU A 49 -10.37 25.77 -12.11
N ASN A 50 -10.54 26.79 -11.27
CA ASN A 50 -11.11 28.07 -11.71
C ASN A 50 -10.17 28.87 -12.62
N LYS A 51 -8.87 28.57 -12.62
CA LYS A 51 -7.86 29.27 -13.42
C LYS A 51 -7.39 28.52 -14.67
N ASP A 52 -7.45 27.21 -14.69
CA ASP A 52 -6.92 26.40 -15.78
C ASP A 52 -8.06 25.96 -16.74
N SER A 53 -8.14 26.61 -17.90
CA SER A 53 -9.14 26.32 -18.93
C SER A 53 -9.03 24.89 -19.51
N LYS A 54 -7.81 24.34 -19.58
CA LYS A 54 -7.57 22.97 -20.02
C LYS A 54 -8.13 21.98 -19.00
N LEU A 55 -7.87 22.21 -17.70
CA LEU A 55 -8.44 21.42 -16.62
C LEU A 55 -9.97 21.51 -16.60
N GLN A 56 -10.55 22.71 -16.79
CA GLN A 56 -12.00 22.90 -16.88
C GLN A 56 -12.63 22.04 -17.98
N LYS A 57 -12.00 21.99 -19.16
CA LYS A 57 -12.44 21.20 -20.29
C LYS A 57 -12.39 19.70 -19.98
N GLU A 58 -11.28 19.20 -19.43
CA GLU A 58 -11.08 17.78 -19.10
C GLU A 58 -11.99 17.31 -17.98
N ILE A 59 -12.24 18.15 -16.99
CA ILE A 59 -13.16 17.87 -15.89
C ILE A 59 -14.63 18.00 -16.33
N GLY A 60 -14.92 18.85 -17.32
CA GLY A 60 -16.28 19.19 -17.72
C GLY A 60 -16.97 20.17 -16.75
N LEU A 61 -16.18 21.05 -16.09
CA LEU A 61 -16.67 21.97 -15.07
C LEU A 61 -15.97 23.33 -15.17
N LYS A 62 -16.72 24.41 -15.44
CA LYS A 62 -16.15 25.76 -15.63
C LYS A 62 -15.63 26.39 -14.34
N SER A 63 -16.27 26.16 -13.21
CA SER A 63 -15.86 26.72 -11.93
C SER A 63 -16.48 25.96 -10.77
N ILE A 64 -15.84 26.02 -9.60
CA ILE A 64 -16.34 25.43 -8.37
C ILE A 64 -15.86 26.23 -7.16
N SER A 65 -16.65 26.31 -6.09
CA SER A 65 -16.22 26.89 -4.82
C SER A 65 -15.76 25.81 -3.84
N LYS A 66 -14.88 26.16 -2.91
CA LYS A 66 -14.48 25.32 -1.79
C LYS A 66 -15.68 24.74 -1.05
N SER A 67 -16.70 25.56 -0.78
CA SER A 67 -17.90 25.13 -0.04
C SER A 67 -18.71 24.09 -0.79
N GLN A 68 -18.78 24.18 -2.12
CA GLN A 68 -19.45 23.16 -2.95
C GLN A 68 -18.68 21.85 -2.96
N LEU A 69 -17.34 21.90 -3.04
CA LEU A 69 -16.49 20.71 -2.92
C LEU A 69 -16.65 20.03 -1.56
N SER A 70 -16.60 20.81 -0.48
CA SER A 70 -16.74 20.31 0.90
C SER A 70 -18.09 19.64 1.14
N ARG A 71 -19.18 20.26 0.72
CA ARG A 71 -20.54 19.67 0.82
C ARG A 71 -20.64 18.36 0.05
N LYS A 72 -20.30 18.38 -1.24
CA LYS A 72 -20.36 17.17 -2.08
C LYS A 72 -19.52 16.02 -1.49
N LEU A 73 -18.31 16.31 -0.97
CA LEU A 73 -17.42 15.33 -0.36
C LEU A 73 -18.04 14.70 0.91
N SER A 74 -18.79 15.49 1.68
CA SER A 74 -19.45 15.04 2.91
C SER A 74 -20.76 14.30 2.66
N ASP A 75 -21.46 14.64 1.59
CA ASP A 75 -22.81 14.12 1.30
C ASP A 75 -22.78 12.78 0.55
N ILE A 76 -21.74 12.56 -0.29
CA ILE A 76 -21.62 11.30 -1.04
C ILE A 76 -21.33 10.14 -0.11
N SER A 77 -22.08 9.04 -0.27
CA SER A 77 -21.83 7.79 0.44
C SER A 77 -20.47 7.18 0.03
N PRO A 78 -19.61 6.80 0.98
CA PRO A 78 -18.34 6.13 0.69
C PRO A 78 -18.48 4.81 -0.07
N SER A 79 -19.63 4.13 0.04
CA SER A 79 -19.89 2.86 -0.66
C SER A 79 -19.77 2.97 -2.19
N ILE A 80 -19.98 4.16 -2.75
CA ILE A 80 -19.82 4.41 -4.19
C ILE A 80 -18.34 4.26 -4.59
N PHE A 81 -17.45 4.91 -3.85
CA PHE A 81 -16.01 4.82 -4.13
C PHE A 81 -15.42 3.47 -3.74
N GLU A 82 -15.96 2.83 -2.71
CA GLU A 82 -15.63 1.45 -2.37
C GLU A 82 -15.94 0.51 -3.54
N ALA A 83 -17.11 0.61 -4.15
CA ALA A 83 -17.48 -0.22 -5.30
C ALA A 83 -16.58 0.06 -6.52
N VAL A 84 -16.22 1.33 -6.79
CA VAL A 84 -15.25 1.69 -7.83
C VAL A 84 -13.87 1.09 -7.52
N LEU A 85 -13.41 1.19 -6.28
CA LEU A 85 -12.14 0.62 -5.86
C LEU A 85 -12.12 -0.90 -6.04
N ARG A 86 -13.17 -1.61 -5.60
CA ARG A 86 -13.30 -3.06 -5.78
C ARG A 86 -13.23 -3.47 -7.25
N HIS A 87 -13.89 -2.72 -8.13
CA HIS A 87 -13.80 -2.95 -9.57
C HIS A 87 -12.37 -2.77 -10.11
N LEU A 88 -11.68 -1.70 -9.72
CA LEU A 88 -10.29 -1.47 -10.13
C LEU A 88 -9.33 -2.54 -9.57
N ILE A 89 -9.53 -2.97 -8.33
CA ILE A 89 -8.79 -4.09 -7.75
C ILE A 89 -8.98 -5.36 -8.59
N GLN A 90 -10.19 -5.66 -9.05
CA GLN A 90 -10.42 -6.81 -9.93
C GLN A 90 -9.64 -6.70 -11.24
N GLN A 91 -9.60 -5.51 -11.87
CA GLN A 91 -8.80 -5.29 -13.09
C GLN A 91 -7.30 -5.46 -12.82
N VAL A 92 -6.79 -4.90 -11.71
CA VAL A 92 -5.38 -5.07 -11.31
C VAL A 92 -5.07 -6.55 -11.08
N ARG A 93 -5.98 -7.28 -10.42
CA ARG A 93 -5.87 -8.72 -10.15
C ARG A 93 -5.82 -9.56 -11.44
N GLN A 94 -6.59 -9.19 -12.47
CA GLN A 94 -6.58 -9.85 -13.76
C GLN A 94 -5.23 -9.68 -14.50
N ILE A 95 -4.58 -8.53 -14.32
CA ILE A 95 -3.31 -8.23 -14.99
C ILE A 95 -2.11 -8.82 -14.22
N TYR A 96 -2.06 -8.62 -12.92
CA TYR A 96 -0.91 -8.97 -12.09
C TYR A 96 -1.08 -10.26 -11.29
N GLY A 97 -2.30 -10.78 -11.16
CA GLY A 97 -2.60 -11.99 -10.38
C GLY A 97 -2.44 -13.29 -11.14
N VAL A 98 -2.22 -13.25 -12.45
CA VAL A 98 -1.96 -14.42 -13.31
C VAL A 98 -0.46 -14.60 -13.40
N GLY A 99 0.09 -15.63 -12.75
CA GLY A 99 1.51 -15.93 -12.76
C GLY A 99 2.02 -16.19 -14.18
N LYS A 100 3.14 -15.59 -14.54
CA LYS A 100 3.86 -15.86 -15.78
C LYS A 100 4.67 -17.16 -15.68
N GLY A 101 3.98 -18.28 -15.50
CA GLY A 101 4.56 -19.62 -15.75
C GLY A 101 5.62 -20.14 -14.77
N ASN A 102 6.06 -19.39 -13.79
CA ASN A 102 7.03 -19.85 -12.79
C ASN A 102 6.31 -20.30 -11.52
N GLN A 103 6.00 -21.61 -11.42
CA GLN A 103 5.29 -22.23 -10.30
C GLN A 103 5.98 -22.08 -8.91
N LYS A 104 7.20 -21.55 -8.85
CA LYS A 104 7.96 -21.37 -7.61
C LYS A 104 7.57 -20.13 -6.80
N LEU A 105 6.95 -19.10 -7.40
CA LEU A 105 6.59 -17.88 -6.70
C LEU A 105 5.16 -17.98 -6.17
N ARG A 106 5.02 -18.16 -4.87
CA ARG A 106 3.73 -18.22 -4.18
C ARG A 106 3.09 -16.84 -4.14
N LYS A 107 1.77 -16.83 -4.30
CA LYS A 107 0.97 -15.61 -4.11
C LYS A 107 0.83 -15.33 -2.61
N LEU A 108 1.55 -14.32 -2.12
CA LEU A 108 1.51 -13.93 -0.72
C LEU A 108 0.44 -12.86 -0.50
N HIS A 109 -0.45 -13.12 0.43
CA HIS A 109 -1.43 -12.17 0.94
C HIS A 109 -0.90 -11.58 2.25
N LEU A 110 -0.38 -10.38 2.17
CA LEU A 110 0.17 -9.64 3.30
C LEU A 110 -0.97 -8.85 3.96
N ILE A 111 -1.20 -9.08 5.24
CA ILE A 111 -2.25 -8.42 6.02
C ILE A 111 -1.62 -7.56 7.10
N ASP A 112 -1.97 -6.30 7.13
CA ASP A 112 -1.54 -5.35 8.15
C ASP A 112 -2.51 -4.18 8.26
N SER A 113 -2.31 -3.34 9.28
CA SER A 113 -3.06 -2.11 9.46
C SER A 113 -2.15 -0.89 9.54
N SER A 114 -2.65 0.24 9.09
CA SER A 114 -1.95 1.51 9.26
C SER A 114 -2.88 2.59 9.79
N THR A 115 -2.45 3.26 10.87
CA THR A 115 -3.22 4.34 11.46
C THR A 115 -2.93 5.67 10.77
N ILE A 116 -4.00 6.42 10.50
CA ILE A 116 -3.96 7.84 10.16
C ILE A 116 -4.48 8.60 11.36
N THR A 117 -3.61 9.37 12.01
CA THR A 117 -3.97 10.20 13.17
C THR A 117 -4.71 11.44 12.70
N LEU A 118 -5.80 11.76 13.37
CA LEU A 118 -6.68 12.89 13.12
C LEU A 118 -6.79 13.78 14.35
N SER A 119 -7.17 15.03 14.15
CA SER A 119 -7.48 15.96 15.25
C SER A 119 -8.77 15.54 15.96
N LEU A 120 -8.75 15.37 17.27
CA LEU A 120 -9.95 15.05 18.06
C LEU A 120 -11.02 16.13 17.94
N LYS A 121 -10.62 17.40 17.92
CA LYS A 121 -11.51 18.55 17.79
C LYS A 121 -12.28 18.54 16.46
N GLU A 122 -11.62 18.09 15.39
CA GLU A 122 -12.20 18.10 14.04
C GLU A 122 -12.89 16.79 13.67
N HIS A 123 -12.49 15.67 14.27
CA HIS A 123 -12.97 14.33 13.95
C HIS A 123 -13.40 13.55 15.21
N PRO A 124 -14.35 14.07 16.01
CA PRO A 124 -14.76 13.43 17.27
C PRO A 124 -15.44 12.06 17.06
N TRP A 125 -15.91 11.78 15.86
CA TRP A 125 -16.55 10.51 15.48
C TRP A 125 -15.57 9.32 15.41
N ALA A 126 -14.25 9.57 15.35
CA ALA A 126 -13.22 8.52 15.24
C ALA A 126 -12.23 8.56 16.41
N PRO A 127 -12.65 8.39 17.68
CA PRO A 127 -11.76 8.47 18.82
C PRO A 127 -10.72 7.35 18.79
N LYS A 128 -9.44 7.71 19.02
CA LYS A 128 -8.33 6.77 19.18
C LYS A 128 -7.97 6.63 20.68
N ASN A 129 -7.80 7.74 21.35
CA ASN A 129 -7.54 7.83 22.79
C ASN A 129 -8.14 9.15 23.33
N ARG A 130 -7.78 9.52 24.58
CA ARG A 130 -8.29 10.76 25.22
C ARG A 130 -7.90 12.05 24.49
N PHE A 131 -6.85 12.04 23.70
CA PHE A 131 -6.24 13.24 23.11
C PHE A 131 -6.30 13.29 21.59
N THR A 132 -6.48 12.14 20.93
CA THR A 132 -6.42 12.05 19.48
C THR A 132 -7.56 11.22 18.91
N SER A 133 -7.97 11.58 17.71
CA SER A 133 -8.77 10.76 16.82
C SER A 133 -7.89 10.07 15.79
N GLY A 134 -8.44 9.10 15.09
CA GLY A 134 -7.77 8.41 14.00
C GLY A 134 -8.63 7.35 13.36
N ILE A 135 -8.25 6.99 12.15
CA ILE A 135 -8.76 5.84 11.44
C ILE A 135 -7.66 4.82 11.23
N LYS A 136 -8.03 3.55 11.16
CA LYS A 136 -7.15 2.47 10.71
C LYS A 136 -7.56 2.02 9.31
N LEU A 137 -6.55 1.84 8.49
CA LEU A 137 -6.65 1.20 7.18
C LEU A 137 -6.17 -0.24 7.35
N HIS A 138 -7.09 -1.19 7.41
CA HIS A 138 -6.76 -2.60 7.42
C HIS A 138 -6.73 -3.06 5.97
N THR A 139 -5.58 -3.53 5.50
CA THR A 139 -5.42 -3.92 4.10
C THR A 139 -4.93 -5.36 3.97
N ARG A 140 -5.41 -6.00 2.93
CA ARG A 140 -4.76 -7.14 2.32
C ARG A 140 -4.08 -6.66 1.04
N VAL A 141 -2.77 -6.84 1.00
CA VAL A 141 -1.93 -6.53 -0.16
C VAL A 141 -1.41 -7.84 -0.73
N VAL A 142 -1.44 -8.00 -2.02
CA VAL A 142 -0.82 -9.16 -2.69
C VAL A 142 0.57 -8.80 -3.15
N PHE A 143 1.53 -9.65 -2.81
CA PHE A 143 2.87 -9.64 -3.38
C PHE A 143 3.04 -10.86 -4.28
N HIS A 144 3.29 -10.60 -5.56
CA HIS A 144 3.45 -11.62 -6.59
C HIS A 144 4.32 -11.08 -7.74
N ASP A 145 5.32 -11.85 -8.18
CA ASP A 145 6.23 -11.48 -9.26
C ASP A 145 6.82 -10.06 -9.11
N ASP A 146 7.34 -9.73 -7.92
CA ASP A 146 7.90 -8.41 -7.56
C ASP A 146 6.92 -7.23 -7.64
N VAL A 147 5.65 -7.49 -7.88
CA VAL A 147 4.61 -6.48 -7.87
C VAL A 147 3.81 -6.55 -6.57
N THR A 148 3.60 -5.40 -5.97
CA THR A 148 2.74 -5.24 -4.79
C THR A 148 1.49 -4.47 -5.19
N TYR A 149 0.31 -5.05 -4.97
CA TYR A 149 -0.96 -4.39 -5.26
C TYR A 149 -1.99 -4.58 -4.15
N LEU A 150 -2.86 -3.59 -4.00
CA LEU A 150 -3.98 -3.65 -3.04
C LEU A 150 -4.98 -4.70 -3.49
N ASP A 151 -5.41 -5.54 -2.56
CA ASP A 151 -6.38 -6.63 -2.80
C ASP A 151 -7.67 -6.44 -2.01
N ASP A 152 -7.59 -5.86 -0.81
CA ASP A 152 -8.77 -5.46 -0.02
C ASP A 152 -8.44 -4.32 0.94
N LEU A 153 -9.47 -3.57 1.34
CA LEU A 153 -9.37 -2.44 2.27
C LEU A 153 -10.60 -2.35 3.16
N ILE A 154 -10.37 -2.30 4.47
CA ILE A 154 -11.39 -2.01 5.48
C ILE A 154 -10.96 -0.76 6.24
N ILE A 155 -11.86 0.20 6.39
CA ILE A 155 -11.61 1.43 7.14
C ILE A 155 -12.40 1.38 8.45
N THR A 156 -11.73 1.53 9.58
CA THR A 156 -12.37 1.60 10.90
C THR A 156 -11.89 2.81 11.69
N PRO A 157 -12.60 3.26 12.72
CA PRO A 157 -12.00 4.08 13.76
C PRO A 157 -10.76 3.38 14.34
N ALA A 158 -9.79 4.15 14.86
CA ALA A 158 -8.51 3.58 15.27
C ALA A 158 -8.56 2.77 16.59
N ARG A 159 -9.64 2.85 17.35
CA ARG A 159 -9.80 2.19 18.66
C ARG A 159 -9.89 0.65 18.59
N PRO A 160 -10.66 0.04 17.67
CA PRO A 160 -10.74 -1.42 17.58
C PRO A 160 -9.37 -2.09 17.33
N SER A 161 -9.19 -3.30 17.89
CA SER A 161 -7.97 -4.10 17.68
C SER A 161 -7.89 -4.64 16.25
N ASP A 162 -6.67 -4.84 15.77
CA ASP A 162 -6.42 -5.35 14.40
C ASP A 162 -6.95 -6.79 14.23
N VAL A 163 -6.84 -7.62 15.28
CA VAL A 163 -7.35 -9.01 15.31
C VAL A 163 -8.84 -9.10 14.94
N ALA A 164 -9.64 -8.08 15.30
CA ALA A 164 -11.06 -8.06 14.99
C ALA A 164 -11.37 -8.04 13.50
N GLN A 165 -10.44 -7.52 12.68
CA GLN A 165 -10.59 -7.40 11.22
C GLN A 165 -9.93 -8.55 10.45
N LEU A 166 -9.21 -9.46 11.12
CA LEU A 166 -8.47 -10.52 10.44
C LEU A 166 -9.38 -11.39 9.57
N ASP A 167 -10.52 -11.82 10.11
CA ASP A 167 -11.44 -12.74 9.43
C ASP A 167 -12.01 -12.17 8.13
N ALA A 168 -12.25 -10.86 8.11
CA ALA A 168 -12.75 -10.17 6.91
C ALA A 168 -11.66 -10.00 5.84
N LEU A 169 -10.38 -10.06 6.23
CA LEU A 169 -9.25 -9.93 5.32
C LEU A 169 -8.72 -11.27 4.81
N LEU A 170 -9.07 -12.38 5.46
CA LEU A 170 -8.68 -13.72 5.02
C LEU A 170 -9.49 -14.16 3.80
N VAL A 171 -8.87 -14.96 2.96
CA VAL A 171 -9.54 -15.63 1.83
C VAL A 171 -9.11 -17.09 1.76
N ASN A 172 -10.06 -17.98 1.50
CA ASN A 172 -9.78 -19.39 1.27
C ASN A 172 -9.75 -19.68 -0.23
N ILE A 173 -8.65 -19.28 -0.88
CA ILE A 173 -8.41 -19.51 -2.30
C ILE A 173 -7.21 -20.45 -2.45
N PRO A 174 -7.30 -21.54 -3.22
CA PRO A 174 -6.19 -22.45 -3.45
C PRO A 174 -4.93 -21.71 -3.91
N GLY A 175 -3.77 -22.11 -3.37
CA GLY A 175 -2.48 -21.47 -3.72
C GLY A 175 -2.15 -20.18 -2.98
N THR A 176 -3.07 -19.63 -2.17
CA THR A 176 -2.79 -18.42 -1.36
C THR A 176 -2.07 -18.78 -0.05
N PHE A 177 -1.30 -17.80 0.44
CA PHE A 177 -0.60 -17.88 1.69
C PHE A 177 -0.69 -16.53 2.41
N HIS A 178 -1.19 -16.52 3.64
CA HIS A 178 -1.39 -15.30 4.41
C HIS A 178 -0.21 -15.03 5.34
N VAL A 179 0.28 -13.80 5.35
CA VAL A 179 1.36 -13.37 6.25
C VAL A 179 0.89 -12.11 6.98
N PHE A 180 0.95 -12.16 8.30
CA PHE A 180 0.58 -11.04 9.15
C PHE A 180 1.49 -10.96 10.37
N ASP A 181 1.46 -9.82 11.05
CA ASP A 181 2.31 -9.59 12.21
C ASP A 181 1.71 -10.17 13.51
N ARG A 182 2.48 -10.10 14.62
CA ARG A 182 2.06 -10.57 15.95
C ARG A 182 0.88 -9.77 16.55
N GLY A 183 0.48 -8.66 15.96
CA GLY A 183 -0.71 -7.90 16.35
C GLY A 183 -2.01 -8.64 16.10
N TYR A 184 -1.98 -9.60 15.17
CA TYR A 184 -3.12 -10.46 14.84
C TYR A 184 -3.15 -11.79 15.61
N PHE A 185 -2.34 -11.95 16.63
CA PHE A 185 -2.16 -13.19 17.37
C PHE A 185 -3.41 -13.57 18.19
N ASP A 186 -4.04 -14.70 17.84
CA ASP A 186 -5.21 -15.27 18.50
C ASP A 186 -5.27 -16.80 18.31
N PHE A 187 -5.17 -17.57 19.40
CA PHE A 187 -5.14 -19.04 19.36
C PHE A 187 -6.39 -19.66 18.74
N LYS A 188 -7.59 -19.12 19.04
CA LYS A 188 -8.85 -19.66 18.51
C LYS A 188 -8.95 -19.45 17.00
N LYS A 189 -8.49 -18.29 16.54
CA LYS A 189 -8.44 -17.99 15.11
C LYS A 189 -7.44 -18.91 14.41
N PHE A 190 -6.27 -19.15 14.99
CA PHE A 190 -5.26 -20.04 14.39
C PHE A 190 -5.77 -21.49 14.31
N ASP A 191 -6.42 -22.00 15.35
CA ASP A 191 -7.06 -23.33 15.30
C ASP A 191 -8.09 -23.43 14.17
N ARG A 192 -8.93 -22.40 14.02
CA ARG A 192 -9.90 -22.35 12.94
C ARG A 192 -9.22 -22.33 11.58
N LEU A 193 -8.18 -21.52 11.37
CA LEU A 193 -7.43 -21.46 10.11
C LEU A 193 -6.82 -22.81 9.76
N CYS A 194 -6.30 -23.54 10.75
CA CYS A 194 -5.82 -24.91 10.57
C CYS A 194 -6.95 -25.84 10.12
N SER A 195 -8.11 -25.80 10.80
CA SER A 195 -9.28 -26.63 10.45
C SER A 195 -9.82 -26.32 9.04
N GLU A 196 -9.80 -25.08 8.61
CA GLU A 196 -10.27 -24.61 7.30
C GLU A 196 -9.22 -24.78 6.19
N GLY A 197 -8.00 -25.22 6.51
CA GLY A 197 -6.90 -25.35 5.57
C GLY A 197 -6.37 -24.02 5.01
N ILE A 198 -6.64 -22.92 5.69
CA ILE A 198 -6.14 -21.61 5.32
C ILE A 198 -4.69 -21.47 5.79
N ARG A 199 -3.77 -21.37 4.84
CA ARG A 199 -2.33 -21.31 5.14
C ARG A 199 -1.90 -19.94 5.62
N PHE A 200 -1.10 -19.91 6.68
CA PHE A 200 -0.60 -18.65 7.25
C PHE A 200 0.79 -18.79 7.86
N ALA A 201 1.48 -17.64 7.98
CA ALA A 201 2.66 -17.46 8.82
C ALA A 201 2.54 -16.15 9.62
N THR A 202 2.98 -16.20 10.87
CA THR A 202 3.05 -15.03 11.75
C THR A 202 4.15 -15.22 12.80
N ARG A 203 4.48 -14.15 13.54
CA ARG A 203 5.39 -14.23 14.70
C ARG A 203 4.62 -14.54 15.97
N ILE A 204 5.23 -15.29 16.86
CA ILE A 204 4.70 -15.47 18.22
C ILE A 204 5.06 -14.27 19.11
N LYS A 205 4.29 -14.11 20.19
CA LYS A 205 4.61 -13.14 21.26
C LYS A 205 5.64 -13.76 22.21
N GLU A 206 6.51 -12.96 22.77
CA GLU A 206 7.61 -13.41 23.66
C GLU A 206 7.13 -14.21 24.88
N ASN A 207 5.93 -13.93 25.36
CA ASN A 207 5.31 -14.62 26.51
C ASN A 207 4.37 -15.78 26.12
N THR A 208 4.47 -16.27 24.88
CA THR A 208 3.65 -17.39 24.42
C THR A 208 4.15 -18.70 25.04
N VAL A 209 3.26 -19.45 25.68
CA VAL A 209 3.55 -20.81 26.14
C VAL A 209 3.64 -21.72 24.92
N VAL A 210 4.80 -22.35 24.77
CA VAL A 210 5.12 -23.26 23.65
C VAL A 210 5.39 -24.64 24.22
N GLU A 211 4.62 -25.63 23.80
CA GLU A 211 4.83 -27.04 24.11
C GLU A 211 5.44 -27.73 22.89
N VAL A 212 6.66 -28.22 23.02
CA VAL A 212 7.38 -28.86 21.91
C VAL A 212 6.95 -30.32 21.83
N VAL A 213 6.50 -30.73 20.67
CA VAL A 213 6.12 -32.12 20.35
C VAL A 213 7.29 -32.86 19.74
N GLU A 214 8.02 -32.20 18.81
CA GLU A 214 9.10 -32.81 18.05
C GLU A 214 10.08 -31.71 17.62
N GLU A 215 11.38 -32.00 17.80
CA GLU A 215 12.46 -31.19 17.23
C GLU A 215 12.80 -31.69 15.83
N VAL A 216 12.82 -30.78 14.86
CA VAL A 216 13.16 -31.09 13.47
C VAL A 216 14.64 -30.79 13.23
N PRO A 217 15.43 -31.75 12.71
CA PRO A 217 16.85 -31.51 12.44
C PRO A 217 17.08 -30.36 11.45
N VAL A 218 17.93 -29.42 11.82
CA VAL A 218 18.31 -28.28 10.97
C VAL A 218 19.72 -28.50 10.42
N PRO A 219 19.96 -28.28 9.11
CA PRO A 219 21.31 -28.38 8.53
C PRO A 219 22.30 -27.40 9.17
N LYS A 220 23.55 -27.82 9.40
CA LYS A 220 24.58 -27.01 10.08
C LYS A 220 24.90 -25.66 9.43
N ASN A 221 24.65 -25.53 8.11
CA ASN A 221 24.91 -24.29 7.35
C ASN A 221 23.62 -23.52 7.02
N SER A 222 22.52 -23.80 7.72
CA SER A 222 21.24 -23.09 7.52
C SER A 222 21.22 -21.75 8.23
N SER A 223 20.47 -20.79 7.70
CA SER A 223 20.11 -19.54 8.40
C SER A 223 19.03 -19.76 9.47
N ILE A 224 18.52 -20.98 9.59
CA ILE A 224 17.54 -21.37 10.59
C ILE A 224 18.29 -21.83 11.85
N LEU A 225 17.92 -21.28 12.98
CA LEU A 225 18.53 -21.60 14.27
C LEU A 225 17.89 -22.83 14.90
N ARG A 226 16.58 -23.00 14.69
CA ARG A 226 15.80 -24.12 15.24
C ARG A 226 14.52 -24.31 14.43
N GLU A 227 14.10 -25.56 14.32
CA GLU A 227 12.80 -25.95 13.79
C GLU A 227 12.15 -26.99 14.72
N ALA A 228 10.87 -26.81 15.05
CA ALA A 228 10.13 -27.74 15.90
C ALA A 228 8.64 -27.80 15.51
N VAL A 229 8.01 -28.91 15.82
CA VAL A 229 6.54 -29.03 15.85
C VAL A 229 6.07 -28.72 17.25
N VAL A 230 5.12 -27.79 17.39
CA VAL A 230 4.72 -27.25 18.67
C VAL A 230 3.21 -27.11 18.81
N PHE A 231 2.71 -27.20 20.04
CA PHE A 231 1.41 -26.64 20.40
C PHE A 231 1.59 -25.29 21.09
N LEU A 232 0.69 -24.35 20.82
CA LEU A 232 0.69 -23.02 21.44
C LEU A 232 -0.50 -22.88 22.39
N GLY A 233 -0.20 -22.67 23.68
CA GLY A 233 -1.23 -22.53 24.71
C GLY A 233 -2.19 -23.70 24.74
N LYS A 234 -3.48 -23.46 24.44
CA LYS A 234 -4.54 -24.50 24.43
C LYS A 234 -5.01 -24.86 23.00
N MET A 235 -4.19 -24.65 21.99
CA MET A 235 -4.52 -25.00 20.62
C MET A 235 -4.65 -26.51 20.44
N LYS A 236 -5.53 -26.92 19.51
CA LYS A 236 -5.77 -28.31 19.14
C LYS A 236 -4.92 -28.80 17.97
N HIS A 237 -4.47 -27.87 17.14
CA HIS A 237 -3.66 -28.17 15.97
C HIS A 237 -2.19 -27.81 16.23
N PRO A 238 -1.25 -28.69 15.91
CA PRO A 238 0.17 -28.38 15.98
C PRO A 238 0.56 -27.40 14.88
N LEU A 239 1.56 -26.59 15.16
CA LEU A 239 2.18 -25.66 14.22
C LEU A 239 3.67 -25.97 14.12
N ARG A 240 4.30 -25.55 13.02
CA ARG A 240 5.76 -25.53 12.94
C ARG A 240 6.26 -24.20 13.49
N LEU A 241 7.21 -24.26 14.38
CA LEU A 241 7.97 -23.14 14.90
C LEU A 241 9.32 -23.09 14.18
N ILE A 242 9.68 -21.96 13.64
CA ILE A 242 10.94 -21.72 12.96
C ILE A 242 11.61 -20.52 13.62
N GLU A 243 12.79 -20.73 14.19
CA GLU A 243 13.62 -19.69 14.76
C GLU A 243 14.71 -19.29 13.74
N THR A 244 14.81 -17.99 13.48
CA THR A 244 15.75 -17.41 12.53
C THR A 244 16.14 -16.01 12.99
N VAL A 245 17.01 -15.34 12.25
CA VAL A 245 17.37 -13.94 12.48
C VAL A 245 16.73 -13.03 11.45
N ASP A 246 16.30 -11.85 11.88
CA ASP A 246 15.82 -10.82 10.95
C ASP A 246 17.00 -10.04 10.30
N SER A 247 16.68 -9.04 9.48
CA SER A 247 17.68 -8.22 8.77
C SER A 247 18.58 -7.39 9.71
N GLU A 248 18.18 -7.23 10.98
CA GLU A 248 18.94 -6.51 12.00
C GLU A 248 19.76 -7.45 12.91
N GLY A 249 19.72 -8.76 12.62
CA GLY A 249 20.40 -9.80 13.41
C GLY A 249 19.63 -10.20 14.68
N LYS A 250 18.39 -9.73 14.87
CA LYS A 250 17.56 -10.10 16.01
C LYS A 250 16.92 -11.46 15.78
N GLN A 251 16.97 -12.33 16.79
CA GLN A 251 16.28 -13.61 16.75
C GLN A 251 14.76 -13.41 16.73
N ILE A 252 14.09 -14.12 15.83
CA ILE A 252 12.64 -14.12 15.65
C ILE A 252 12.11 -15.54 15.59
N GLN A 253 10.88 -15.71 16.09
CA GLN A 253 10.16 -16.97 16.09
C GLN A 253 8.92 -16.84 15.22
N ILE A 254 8.87 -17.64 14.14
CA ILE A 254 7.81 -17.68 13.16
C ILE A 254 7.04 -18.97 13.32
N ILE A 255 5.72 -18.91 13.33
CA ILE A 255 4.82 -20.07 13.29
C ILE A 255 4.11 -20.17 11.95
N ILE A 256 3.90 -21.39 11.50
CA ILE A 256 3.28 -21.71 10.23
C ILE A 256 2.46 -23.01 10.34
N ASN A 257 1.35 -23.10 9.63
CA ASN A 257 0.53 -24.31 9.57
C ASN A 257 0.72 -25.14 8.29
N ASP A 258 1.78 -24.88 7.51
CA ASP A 258 2.14 -25.67 6.32
C ASP A 258 3.40 -26.50 6.61
N ALA A 259 3.24 -27.82 6.61
CA ALA A 259 4.33 -28.76 6.90
C ALA A 259 5.31 -28.98 5.71
N LYS A 260 4.95 -28.50 4.50
CA LYS A 260 5.68 -28.85 3.26
C LYS A 260 6.67 -27.79 2.82
N ILE A 261 6.56 -26.56 3.33
CA ILE A 261 7.43 -25.44 2.95
C ILE A 261 8.79 -25.61 3.66
N PRO A 262 9.93 -25.55 2.96
CA PRO A 262 11.26 -25.53 3.60
C PRO A 262 11.38 -24.36 4.61
N ALA A 263 12.10 -24.57 5.72
CA ALA A 263 12.22 -23.56 6.78
C ALA A 263 12.85 -22.26 6.31
N GLU A 264 13.86 -22.33 5.42
CA GLU A 264 14.49 -21.16 4.78
C GLU A 264 13.48 -20.37 3.95
N GLU A 265 12.59 -21.05 3.23
CA GLU A 265 11.53 -20.42 2.44
C GLU A 265 10.51 -19.73 3.34
N VAL A 266 10.17 -20.29 4.51
CA VAL A 266 9.30 -19.63 5.50
C VAL A 266 9.92 -18.34 6.01
N SER A 267 11.22 -18.35 6.31
CA SER A 267 11.95 -17.15 6.70
C SER A 267 11.89 -16.07 5.62
N ALA A 268 12.08 -16.44 4.35
CA ALA A 268 11.95 -15.53 3.21
C ALA A 268 10.52 -14.98 3.04
N ILE A 269 9.52 -15.85 3.12
CA ILE A 269 8.09 -15.48 3.07
C ILE A 269 7.75 -14.47 4.17
N TYR A 270 8.21 -14.72 5.40
CA TYR A 270 7.93 -13.79 6.50
C TYR A 270 8.66 -12.46 6.33
N ARG A 271 9.86 -12.45 5.77
CA ARG A 271 10.60 -11.22 5.43
C ARG A 271 9.84 -10.38 4.41
N ASP A 272 9.16 -10.99 3.46
CA ASP A 272 8.35 -10.29 2.46
C ASP A 272 7.14 -9.57 3.07
N ARG A 273 6.75 -9.87 4.33
CA ARG A 273 5.76 -9.06 5.07
C ARG A 273 6.09 -7.57 5.06
N TRP A 274 7.39 -7.22 5.05
CA TRP A 274 7.82 -5.81 4.97
C TRP A 274 7.29 -5.05 3.74
N LYS A 275 6.93 -5.74 2.68
CA LYS A 275 6.37 -5.13 1.47
C LYS A 275 5.08 -4.35 1.75
N ILE A 276 4.26 -4.75 2.73
CA ILE A 276 3.06 -4.00 3.09
C ILE A 276 3.38 -2.69 3.81
N GLU A 277 4.46 -2.65 4.58
CA GLU A 277 4.95 -1.41 5.21
C GLU A 277 5.45 -0.42 4.15
N LEU A 278 6.16 -0.93 3.13
CA LEU A 278 6.58 -0.13 1.97
C LEU A 278 5.37 0.40 1.18
N PHE A 279 4.31 -0.42 1.02
CA PHE A 279 3.05 0.02 0.43
C PHE A 279 2.44 1.19 1.21
N TYR A 280 2.31 1.09 2.53
CA TYR A 280 1.78 2.18 3.35
C TYR A 280 2.68 3.43 3.32
N LYS A 281 3.99 3.24 3.36
CA LYS A 281 4.97 4.34 3.22
C LYS A 281 4.76 5.06 1.90
N TRP A 282 4.63 4.31 0.79
CA TRP A 282 4.37 4.86 -0.53
C TRP A 282 3.05 5.63 -0.56
N MET A 283 1.96 5.05 -0.05
CA MET A 283 0.65 5.69 0.02
C MET A 283 0.70 7.02 0.80
N LYS A 284 1.28 7.02 2.00
CA LYS A 284 1.39 8.21 2.84
C LYS A 284 2.31 9.30 2.27
N GLN A 285 3.29 8.92 1.45
CA GLN A 285 4.23 9.86 0.84
C GLN A 285 3.73 10.42 -0.49
N HIS A 286 2.97 9.63 -1.25
CA HIS A 286 2.67 9.96 -2.64
C HIS A 286 1.19 10.21 -2.93
N THR A 287 0.31 10.11 -1.93
CA THR A 287 -1.09 10.51 -2.01
C THR A 287 -1.44 11.52 -0.91
N VAL A 288 -2.64 12.11 -0.97
CA VAL A 288 -3.12 13.03 0.06
C VAL A 288 -3.88 12.23 1.12
N LEU A 289 -3.15 11.62 2.06
CA LEU A 289 -3.69 10.85 3.19
C LEU A 289 -3.32 11.41 4.56
N LYS A 290 -2.36 12.34 4.62
CA LYS A 290 -1.92 12.95 5.89
C LYS A 290 -2.76 14.17 6.27
N THR A 291 -3.34 14.85 5.29
CA THR A 291 -4.17 16.05 5.46
C THR A 291 -5.55 15.76 4.91
N MET A 292 -6.58 15.85 5.74
CA MET A 292 -7.95 15.59 5.31
C MET A 292 -8.61 16.84 4.74
N TYR A 293 -9.34 16.67 3.64
CA TYR A 293 -10.10 17.74 2.99
C TYR A 293 -11.35 18.15 3.77
N GLY A 294 -11.93 17.22 4.52
CA GLY A 294 -13.16 17.44 5.27
C GLY A 294 -13.14 16.73 6.63
N LYS A 295 -14.12 17.09 7.48
CA LYS A 295 -14.17 16.65 8.89
C LYS A 295 -15.18 15.50 9.10
N SER A 296 -16.17 15.34 8.24
CA SER A 296 -17.17 14.28 8.35
C SER A 296 -16.56 12.90 8.05
N GLN A 297 -17.17 11.85 8.59
CA GLN A 297 -16.78 10.48 8.32
C GLN A 297 -16.76 10.18 6.82
N ASN A 298 -17.83 10.54 6.10
CA ASN A 298 -17.91 10.36 4.65
C ASN A 298 -16.74 11.05 3.92
N ALA A 299 -16.44 12.31 4.28
CA ALA A 299 -15.37 13.06 3.62
C ALA A 299 -14.02 12.37 3.79
N VAL A 300 -13.71 11.88 4.98
CA VAL A 300 -12.46 11.17 5.27
C VAL A 300 -12.39 9.83 4.53
N HIS A 301 -13.45 9.01 4.59
CA HIS A 301 -13.51 7.74 3.89
C HIS A 301 -13.42 7.93 2.37
N ASN A 302 -14.17 8.88 1.81
CA ASN A 302 -14.13 9.20 0.38
C ASN A 302 -12.72 9.58 -0.07
N GLN A 303 -12.01 10.38 0.72
CA GLN A 303 -10.63 10.76 0.41
C GLN A 303 -9.69 9.55 0.43
N VAL A 304 -9.83 8.64 1.39
CA VAL A 304 -9.05 7.40 1.46
C VAL A 304 -9.31 6.54 0.22
N TYR A 305 -10.57 6.31 -0.11
CA TYR A 305 -10.91 5.54 -1.32
C TYR A 305 -10.35 6.18 -2.59
N MET A 306 -10.44 7.50 -2.75
CA MET A 306 -9.86 8.19 -3.91
C MET A 306 -8.34 8.08 -3.98
N ALA A 307 -7.64 8.08 -2.84
CA ALA A 307 -6.21 7.82 -2.80
C ALA A 307 -5.87 6.39 -3.28
N MET A 308 -6.62 5.38 -2.83
CA MET A 308 -6.46 4.00 -3.27
C MET A 308 -6.85 3.80 -4.75
N ILE A 309 -7.91 4.45 -5.21
CA ILE A 309 -8.30 4.49 -6.63
C ILE A 309 -7.16 5.04 -7.48
N SER A 310 -6.56 6.17 -7.07
CA SER A 310 -5.43 6.77 -7.81
C SER A 310 -4.21 5.84 -7.87
N PHE A 311 -3.97 5.05 -6.84
CA PHE A 311 -2.93 4.01 -6.83
C PHE A 311 -3.24 2.89 -7.83
N CYS A 312 -4.45 2.33 -7.79
CA CYS A 312 -4.86 1.28 -8.74
C CYS A 312 -4.80 1.77 -10.19
N LEU A 313 -5.27 3.00 -10.47
CA LEU A 313 -5.18 3.60 -11.80
C LEU A 313 -3.72 3.77 -12.26
N THR A 314 -2.80 4.10 -11.35
CA THR A 314 -1.36 4.20 -11.66
C THR A 314 -0.78 2.83 -12.04
N LEU A 315 -1.16 1.75 -11.35
CA LEU A 315 -0.77 0.38 -11.70
C LEU A 315 -1.33 -0.06 -13.05
N LEU A 316 -2.62 0.20 -13.29
CA LEU A 316 -3.27 -0.12 -14.57
C LEU A 316 -2.61 0.62 -15.73
N LEU A 317 -2.27 1.90 -15.55
CA LEU A 317 -1.55 2.68 -16.55
C LEU A 317 -0.13 2.17 -16.78
N GLN A 318 0.55 1.69 -15.72
CA GLN A 318 1.86 1.06 -15.86
C GLN A 318 1.80 -0.16 -16.78
N ALA A 319 0.82 -1.03 -16.54
CA ALA A 319 0.61 -2.21 -17.36
C ALA A 319 0.25 -1.86 -18.81
N ASP A 320 -0.73 -0.96 -19.01
CA ASP A 320 -1.20 -0.54 -20.33
C ASP A 320 -0.12 0.17 -21.15
N SER A 321 0.67 1.03 -20.52
CA SER A 321 1.76 1.73 -21.20
C SER A 321 2.96 0.83 -21.51
N GLY A 322 3.13 -0.30 -20.82
CA GLY A 322 4.31 -1.17 -20.89
C GLY A 322 5.55 -0.58 -20.18
N PHE A 323 5.37 0.43 -19.32
CA PHE A 323 6.48 1.09 -18.64
C PHE A 323 7.15 0.18 -17.61
N LYS A 324 8.48 -0.05 -17.75
CA LYS A 324 9.27 -0.93 -16.88
C LYS A 324 9.96 -0.22 -15.72
N GLY A 325 9.87 1.11 -15.63
CA GLY A 325 10.43 1.88 -14.53
C GLY A 325 9.60 1.77 -13.24
N THR A 326 10.07 2.44 -12.18
CA THR A 326 9.39 2.42 -10.89
C THR A 326 8.05 3.16 -10.92
N LEU A 327 7.11 2.73 -10.08
CA LEU A 327 5.80 3.37 -9.94
C LEU A 327 5.91 4.86 -9.55
N LEU A 328 6.96 5.22 -8.81
CA LEU A 328 7.22 6.62 -8.43
C LEU A 328 7.59 7.47 -9.64
N VAL A 329 8.42 6.96 -10.54
CA VAL A 329 8.79 7.67 -11.78
C VAL A 329 7.55 7.84 -12.66
N LEU A 330 6.76 6.78 -12.85
CA LEU A 330 5.50 6.85 -13.60
C LEU A 330 4.56 7.91 -12.99
N LYS A 331 4.37 7.91 -11.67
CA LYS A 331 3.52 8.89 -10.99
C LYS A 331 3.99 10.33 -11.21
N LYS A 332 5.29 10.59 -11.18
CA LYS A 332 5.84 11.93 -11.49
C LYS A 332 5.51 12.36 -12.92
N HIS A 333 5.58 11.44 -13.91
CA HIS A 333 5.18 11.71 -15.29
C HIS A 333 3.67 11.95 -15.39
N ILE A 334 2.84 11.13 -14.73
CA ILE A 334 1.39 11.37 -14.68
C ILE A 334 1.10 12.78 -14.13
N ALA A 335 1.66 13.12 -12.97
CA ALA A 335 1.43 14.43 -12.36
C ALA A 335 1.83 15.61 -13.27
N LYS A 336 2.85 15.44 -14.11
CA LYS A 336 3.32 16.47 -15.05
C LYS A 336 2.45 16.56 -16.30
N PHE A 337 1.99 15.41 -16.82
CA PHE A 337 1.34 15.32 -18.13
C PHE A 337 -0.12 14.85 -18.07
N VAL A 338 -0.76 14.89 -16.90
CA VAL A 338 -2.14 14.36 -16.69
C VAL A 338 -3.21 15.00 -17.57
N LEU A 339 -2.98 16.21 -18.07
CA LEU A 339 -3.87 16.91 -18.98
C LEU A 339 -3.49 16.74 -20.46
N ASN A 340 -2.49 15.94 -20.77
CA ASN A 340 -2.10 15.65 -22.15
C ASN A 340 -2.89 14.44 -22.68
N THR A 341 -2.99 14.33 -24.01
CA THR A 341 -3.53 13.14 -24.64
C THR A 341 -2.66 11.91 -24.34
N TYR A 342 -3.24 10.72 -24.39
CA TYR A 342 -2.48 9.50 -24.08
C TYR A 342 -1.27 9.28 -25.02
N PRO A 343 -1.35 9.51 -26.33
CA PRO A 343 -0.17 9.45 -27.20
C PRO A 343 0.94 10.44 -26.83
N GLU A 344 0.59 11.69 -26.48
CA GLU A 344 1.56 12.68 -26.01
C GLU A 344 2.20 12.27 -24.68
N PHE A 345 1.39 11.77 -23.74
CA PHE A 345 1.89 11.23 -22.49
C PHE A 345 2.89 10.07 -22.72
N LYS A 346 2.56 9.10 -23.59
CA LYS A 346 3.48 8.00 -23.91
C LYS A 346 4.77 8.51 -24.56
N LYS A 347 4.70 9.47 -25.45
CA LYS A 347 5.87 10.10 -26.08
C LYS A 347 6.82 10.69 -25.02
N GLU A 348 6.29 11.43 -24.06
CA GLU A 348 7.10 12.01 -22.98
C GLU A 348 7.60 10.96 -21.97
N LEU A 349 6.80 9.92 -21.68
CA LEU A 349 7.17 8.82 -20.78
C LEU A 349 8.37 8.01 -21.29
N PHE A 350 8.45 7.78 -22.60
CA PHE A 350 9.51 7.00 -23.23
C PHE A 350 10.58 7.86 -23.92
N LYS A 351 10.56 9.15 -23.70
CA LYS A 351 11.56 10.06 -24.24
C LYS A 351 12.94 9.72 -23.66
N PRO A 352 13.95 9.47 -24.49
CA PRO A 352 15.30 9.20 -24.01
C PRO A 352 15.83 10.43 -23.25
N PRO A 353 16.76 10.22 -22.29
CA PRO A 353 17.41 11.32 -21.59
C PRO A 353 18.05 12.30 -22.58
N SER A 354 17.83 13.60 -22.40
CA SER A 354 18.32 14.66 -23.29
C SER A 354 19.85 14.81 -23.29
N ARG A 355 20.53 14.17 -22.34
CA ARG A 355 22.01 14.14 -22.23
C ARG A 355 22.42 12.76 -21.74
N SER A 356 23.32 12.10 -22.50
CA SER A 356 24.13 10.98 -22.03
C SER A 356 25.32 11.55 -21.24
N SER A 357 25.07 12.08 -20.04
CA SER A 357 26.19 12.37 -19.15
C SER A 357 26.63 11.06 -18.55
N ALA A 358 27.92 10.72 -18.65
CA ALA A 358 28.55 9.58 -18.00
C ALA A 358 28.50 9.66 -16.46
N GLY A 359 27.65 10.54 -15.90
CA GLY A 359 27.58 10.87 -14.48
C GLY A 359 28.81 11.70 -14.05
N ARG A 360 28.71 12.45 -12.96
CA ARG A 360 29.90 12.93 -12.26
C ARG A 360 30.69 11.69 -11.85
N LYS A 361 31.97 11.56 -12.28
CA LYS A 361 32.89 10.58 -11.68
C LYS A 361 32.72 10.72 -10.16
N ARG A 362 32.37 9.63 -9.50
CA ARG A 362 32.39 9.62 -8.03
C ARG A 362 33.82 9.97 -7.65
N TYR A 363 33.96 11.03 -6.88
CA TYR A 363 35.23 11.33 -6.24
C TYR A 363 35.56 10.12 -5.37
N ASP A 364 36.71 9.49 -5.65
CA ASP A 364 37.28 8.51 -4.76
C ASP A 364 37.90 9.24 -3.60
N HIS A 365 37.15 9.38 -2.53
CA HIS A 365 37.57 10.10 -1.33
C HIS A 365 38.81 9.48 -0.67
N GLU A 366 38.99 8.16 -0.80
CA GLU A 366 40.20 7.48 -0.28
C GLU A 366 41.44 7.83 -1.10
N GLN A 367 41.30 7.87 -2.42
CA GLN A 367 42.39 8.23 -3.30
C GLN A 367 42.80 9.70 -3.10
N VAL A 368 41.83 10.61 -3.06
CA VAL A 368 42.06 12.02 -2.77
C VAL A 368 42.68 12.24 -1.40
N PHE A 369 42.25 11.49 -0.38
CA PHE A 369 42.86 11.56 0.95
C PHE A 369 44.28 11.11 0.93
N LYS A 370 44.61 9.99 0.27
CA LYS A 370 46.00 9.51 0.11
C LYS A 370 46.89 10.51 -0.62
N GLU A 371 46.38 11.11 -1.70
CA GLU A 371 47.12 12.15 -2.46
C GLU A 371 47.40 13.38 -1.60
N ILE A 372 46.42 13.83 -0.79
CA ILE A 372 46.59 14.96 0.14
C ILE A 372 47.62 14.62 1.22
N VAL A 373 47.55 13.41 1.81
CA VAL A 373 48.54 12.96 2.86
C VAL A 373 49.93 12.91 2.29
N MET A 374 50.10 12.32 1.10
CA MET A 374 51.41 12.26 0.43
C MET A 374 51.95 13.66 0.10
N GLY A 375 51.09 14.60 -0.35
CA GLY A 375 51.49 15.96 -0.62
C GLY A 375 51.88 16.74 0.65
N VAL A 376 51.21 16.48 1.77
CA VAL A 376 51.59 17.06 3.09
C VAL A 376 52.93 16.50 3.56
N GLU A 377 53.15 15.19 3.43
CA GLU A 377 54.43 14.52 3.79
C GLU A 377 55.57 14.98 2.88
N ALA A 378 55.29 15.22 1.60
CA ALA A 378 56.24 15.78 0.62
C ALA A 378 56.50 17.30 0.81
N GLY A 379 55.80 17.97 1.68
CA GLY A 379 55.95 19.40 1.94
C GLY A 379 55.34 20.33 0.87
N GLU A 380 54.55 19.78 -0.07
CA GLU A 380 53.92 20.53 -1.18
C GLU A 380 52.87 21.56 -0.73
N PHE A 381 52.34 21.42 0.49
CA PHE A 381 51.32 22.31 1.07
C PHE A 381 51.87 23.21 2.21
N ARG A 382 53.18 23.44 2.29
CA ARG A 382 53.72 24.46 3.21
C ARG A 382 53.40 25.87 2.65
N ASN A 383 52.52 26.57 3.36
CA ASN A 383 52.12 27.95 3.05
C ASN A 383 53.34 28.86 2.98
N ASN A 384 53.38 29.67 1.92
CA ASN A 384 54.08 30.97 1.92
C ASN A 384 53.32 31.94 2.78
#